data_a8ef4601174934d725f722d873fb9828
#
_entry.id   a8ef4601174934d725f722d873fb9828
#
_cell.length_a   1.000
_cell.length_b   1.000
_cell.length_c   1.000
_cell.angle_alpha   90.00
_cell.angle_beta   90.00
_cell.angle_gamma   90.00
#
_symmetry.space_group_name_H-M   'P 1'
#
loop_
_entity.id
_entity.type
_entity.pdbx_description
1 polymer ?
#
loop_
_entity_poly.entity_id
_entity_poly.type
_entity_poly.pdbx_seq_one_letter_code
_entity_poly.pdbx_strand_id
1 'polypeptide(L)'
;KLTKEYKDLGDIMDARKRYIACLNSIAEAKDILANESDPDMKEMAREELAVNEELQPRLEEEIKILLIPKDPEDAKNVQMEIRAGTGGDEACLFAGDLFQMYKSYCESKGWQLSVTDVSEGAVGGYKEIDFAVCGADVYGTLKYESGVHRVQRVPVTESNGRMQTSAATVAVLPEADKFEVTINDGEIKWDTFRSSGAGGQNVNKVESGVRLRY
;
A
#
# COMPACT_ATOMS: atom_id res chain seq x y z
N LYS A 1 -10.81 -2.65 -16.68
CA LYS A 1 -11.90 -3.05 -15.76
C LYS A 1 -12.29 -4.51 -16.00
N LEU A 2 -12.82 -4.87 -17.18
CA LEU A 2 -13.25 -6.23 -17.53
C LEU A 2 -12.15 -7.30 -17.36
N THR A 3 -10.91 -6.99 -17.70
CA THR A 3 -9.78 -7.94 -17.57
C THR A 3 -9.48 -8.26 -16.10
N LYS A 4 -9.62 -7.28 -15.19
CA LYS A 4 -9.43 -7.48 -13.75
C LYS A 4 -10.57 -8.33 -13.18
N GLU A 5 -11.82 -7.98 -13.51
CA GLU A 5 -12.99 -8.76 -13.10
C GLU A 5 -12.89 -10.22 -13.59
N TYR A 6 -12.43 -10.43 -14.83
CA TYR A 6 -12.21 -11.77 -15.36
C TYR A 6 -11.16 -12.57 -14.58
N LYS A 7 -10.06 -11.90 -14.16
CA LYS A 7 -9.01 -12.54 -13.36
C LYS A 7 -9.53 -12.90 -11.96
N ASP A 8 -10.22 -11.98 -11.29
CA ASP A 8 -10.79 -12.21 -9.96
C ASP A 8 -11.82 -13.35 -9.97
N LEU A 9 -12.66 -13.41 -11.00
CA LEU A 9 -13.59 -14.53 -11.21
C LEU A 9 -12.85 -15.83 -11.51
N GLY A 10 -11.72 -15.80 -12.22
CA GLY A 10 -10.88 -16.96 -12.49
C GLY A 10 -10.39 -17.62 -11.21
N ASP A 11 -9.86 -16.84 -10.28
CA ASP A 11 -9.37 -17.34 -8.99
C ASP A 11 -10.48 -18.00 -8.17
N ILE A 12 -11.67 -17.41 -8.14
CA ILE A 12 -12.86 -17.99 -7.47
C ILE A 12 -13.28 -19.30 -8.16
N MET A 13 -13.28 -19.34 -9.49
CA MET A 13 -13.68 -20.54 -10.24
C MET A 13 -12.69 -21.69 -10.05
N ASP A 14 -11.40 -21.40 -9.92
CA ASP A 14 -10.38 -22.42 -9.66
C ASP A 14 -10.45 -22.95 -8.22
N ALA A 15 -10.69 -22.08 -7.24
CA ALA A 15 -10.96 -22.51 -5.86
C ALA A 15 -12.22 -23.38 -5.78
N ARG A 16 -13.30 -23.01 -6.49
CA ARG A 16 -14.53 -23.80 -6.59
C ARG A 16 -14.28 -25.17 -7.20
N LYS A 17 -13.48 -25.27 -8.27
CA LYS A 17 -13.15 -26.58 -8.90
C LYS A 17 -12.44 -27.50 -7.90
N ARG A 18 -11.44 -26.97 -7.17
CA ARG A 18 -10.73 -27.73 -6.14
C ARG A 18 -11.66 -28.18 -5.00
N TYR A 19 -12.56 -27.32 -4.58
CA TYR A 19 -13.54 -27.65 -3.54
C TYR A 19 -14.51 -28.76 -3.98
N ILE A 20 -15.05 -28.69 -5.21
CA ILE A 20 -15.93 -29.72 -5.76
C ILE A 20 -15.17 -31.03 -5.90
N ALA A 21 -13.93 -31.04 -6.38
CA ALA A 21 -13.10 -32.23 -6.47
C ALA A 21 -12.93 -32.89 -5.09
N CYS A 22 -12.60 -32.09 -4.06
CA CYS A 22 -12.48 -32.56 -2.68
C CYS A 22 -13.79 -33.20 -2.17
N LEU A 23 -14.95 -32.56 -2.42
CA LEU A 23 -16.25 -33.13 -2.03
C LEU A 23 -16.56 -34.45 -2.74
N ASN A 24 -16.22 -34.56 -4.03
CA ASN A 24 -16.41 -35.78 -4.80
C ASN A 24 -15.51 -36.91 -4.26
N SER A 25 -14.22 -36.62 -3.99
CA SER A 25 -13.32 -37.63 -3.40
C SER A 25 -13.81 -38.09 -2.01
N ILE A 26 -14.35 -37.18 -1.18
CA ILE A 26 -14.97 -37.56 0.10
C ILE A 26 -16.17 -38.47 -0.10
N ALA A 27 -17.01 -38.16 -1.08
CA ALA A 27 -18.20 -38.98 -1.39
C ALA A 27 -17.82 -40.38 -1.92
N GLU A 28 -16.85 -40.43 -2.82
CA GLU A 28 -16.33 -41.68 -3.41
C GLU A 28 -15.64 -42.54 -2.33
N ALA A 29 -14.81 -41.95 -1.49
CA ALA A 29 -14.16 -42.68 -0.41
C ALA A 29 -15.21 -43.28 0.58
N LYS A 30 -16.26 -42.54 0.92
CA LYS A 30 -17.35 -42.99 1.78
C LYS A 30 -18.15 -44.14 1.11
N ASP A 31 -18.37 -44.06 -0.18
CA ASP A 31 -19.05 -45.13 -0.94
C ASP A 31 -18.22 -46.41 -0.98
N ILE A 32 -16.91 -46.32 -1.25
CA ILE A 32 -15.99 -47.46 -1.20
C ILE A 32 -15.98 -48.09 0.21
N LEU A 33 -15.90 -47.28 1.25
CA LEU A 33 -15.92 -47.80 2.63
C LEU A 33 -17.21 -48.56 2.97
N ALA A 34 -18.35 -48.15 2.37
CA ALA A 34 -19.64 -48.73 2.63
C ALA A 34 -19.88 -50.01 1.80
N ASN A 35 -19.49 -50.02 0.55
CA ASN A 35 -19.94 -51.04 -0.43
C ASN A 35 -18.82 -52.02 -0.85
N GLU A 36 -17.52 -51.62 -0.72
CA GLU A 36 -16.39 -52.47 -1.11
C GLU A 36 -16.13 -53.56 -0.06
N SER A 37 -15.64 -54.72 -0.49
CA SER A 37 -15.28 -55.82 0.38
C SER A 37 -13.78 -56.02 0.56
N ASP A 38 -12.96 -55.46 -0.33
CA ASP A 38 -11.51 -55.53 -0.32
C ASP A 38 -10.90 -54.68 0.81
N PRO A 39 -10.11 -55.31 1.72
CA PRO A 39 -9.46 -54.58 2.82
C PRO A 39 -8.48 -53.52 2.36
N ASP A 40 -7.71 -53.77 1.30
CA ASP A 40 -6.69 -52.84 0.79
C ASP A 40 -7.37 -51.61 0.18
N MET A 41 -8.45 -51.77 -0.55
CA MET A 41 -9.26 -50.67 -1.09
C MET A 41 -9.88 -49.83 0.04
N LYS A 42 -10.32 -50.44 1.12
CA LYS A 42 -10.85 -49.73 2.29
C LYS A 42 -9.77 -48.96 3.03
N GLU A 43 -8.55 -49.46 3.09
CA GLU A 43 -7.46 -48.75 3.73
C GLU A 43 -7.08 -47.49 2.94
N MET A 44 -6.93 -47.61 1.61
CA MET A 44 -6.71 -46.46 0.72
C MET A 44 -7.84 -45.41 0.85
N ALA A 45 -9.09 -45.86 0.84
CA ALA A 45 -10.24 -44.95 0.95
C ALA A 45 -10.27 -44.21 2.32
N ARG A 46 -9.79 -44.84 3.42
CA ARG A 46 -9.66 -44.17 4.72
C ARG A 46 -8.60 -43.08 4.73
N GLU A 47 -7.42 -43.36 4.11
CA GLU A 47 -6.36 -42.38 3.98
C GLU A 47 -6.81 -41.21 3.13
N GLU A 48 -7.44 -41.45 2.00
CA GLU A 48 -7.95 -40.42 1.12
C GLU A 48 -9.05 -39.59 1.79
N LEU A 49 -9.95 -40.22 2.54
CA LEU A 49 -10.98 -39.56 3.31
C LEU A 49 -10.37 -38.61 4.35
N ALA A 50 -9.38 -39.09 5.10
CA ALA A 50 -8.75 -38.29 6.14
C ALA A 50 -8.05 -37.04 5.55
N VAL A 51 -7.34 -37.20 4.43
CA VAL A 51 -6.67 -36.08 3.75
C VAL A 51 -7.69 -35.04 3.24
N ASN A 52 -8.78 -35.50 2.62
CA ASN A 52 -9.78 -34.60 2.06
C ASN A 52 -10.65 -33.94 3.15
N GLU A 53 -10.95 -34.62 4.27
CA GLU A 53 -11.65 -34.02 5.41
C GLU A 53 -10.80 -32.93 6.11
N GLU A 54 -9.48 -33.02 6.09
CA GLU A 54 -8.59 -31.94 6.55
C GLU A 54 -8.50 -30.78 5.54
N LEU A 55 -8.54 -31.10 4.24
CA LEU A 55 -8.44 -30.11 3.16
C LEU A 55 -9.72 -29.27 3.01
N GLN A 56 -10.90 -29.88 3.23
CA GLN A 56 -12.20 -29.23 3.05
C GLN A 56 -12.32 -27.89 3.79
N PRO A 57 -12.08 -27.79 5.11
CA PRO A 57 -12.23 -26.53 5.82
C PRO A 57 -11.25 -25.46 5.36
N ARG A 58 -10.07 -25.85 4.89
CA ARG A 58 -9.08 -24.91 4.32
C ARG A 58 -9.59 -24.30 3.02
N LEU A 59 -10.18 -25.10 2.14
CA LEU A 59 -10.77 -24.63 0.89
C LEU A 59 -12.01 -23.77 1.13
N GLU A 60 -12.82 -24.09 2.13
CA GLU A 60 -13.96 -23.26 2.52
C GLU A 60 -13.53 -21.87 3.01
N GLU A 61 -12.46 -21.80 3.80
CA GLU A 61 -11.92 -20.54 4.26
C GLU A 61 -11.30 -19.73 3.11
N GLU A 62 -10.57 -20.39 2.21
CA GLU A 62 -10.02 -19.76 1.01
C GLU A 62 -11.14 -19.14 0.15
N ILE A 63 -12.23 -19.88 -0.07
CA ILE A 63 -13.37 -19.39 -0.85
C ILE A 63 -14.05 -18.21 -0.15
N LYS A 64 -14.23 -18.27 1.17
CA LYS A 64 -14.79 -17.14 1.94
C LYS A 64 -13.95 -15.88 1.76
N ILE A 65 -12.62 -15.98 1.82
CA ILE A 65 -11.71 -14.86 1.62
C ILE A 65 -11.80 -14.31 0.19
N LEU A 66 -11.85 -15.19 -0.81
CA LEU A 66 -11.97 -14.80 -2.22
C LEU A 66 -13.31 -14.12 -2.56
N LEU A 67 -14.37 -14.41 -1.80
CA LEU A 67 -15.69 -13.82 -1.97
C LEU A 67 -15.85 -12.47 -1.28
N ILE A 68 -14.89 -12.02 -0.47
CA ILE A 68 -14.92 -10.69 0.14
C ILE A 68 -14.80 -9.65 -0.97
N PRO A 69 -15.74 -8.69 -1.07
CA PRO A 69 -15.67 -7.63 -2.07
C PRO A 69 -14.38 -6.83 -1.91
N LYS A 70 -13.56 -6.79 -2.95
CA LYS A 70 -12.35 -5.96 -2.98
C LYS A 70 -12.74 -4.51 -3.18
N ASP A 71 -12.13 -3.60 -2.44
CA ASP A 71 -12.26 -2.16 -2.64
C ASP A 71 -11.69 -1.79 -4.02
N PRO A 72 -12.45 -1.09 -4.88
CA PRO A 72 -11.96 -0.66 -6.18
C PRO A 72 -10.69 0.19 -6.09
N GLU A 73 -10.51 0.91 -4.98
CA GLU A 73 -9.35 1.76 -4.75
C GLU A 73 -8.08 0.97 -4.43
N ASP A 74 -8.20 -0.25 -3.89
CA ASP A 74 -7.06 -1.07 -3.51
C ASP A 74 -6.07 -1.31 -4.66
N ALA A 75 -6.55 -1.29 -5.89
CA ALA A 75 -5.73 -1.47 -7.09
C ALA A 75 -5.00 -0.20 -7.57
N LYS A 76 -5.27 0.94 -6.95
CA LYS A 76 -4.64 2.20 -7.33
C LYS A 76 -3.17 2.25 -6.91
N ASN A 77 -2.40 3.05 -7.64
CA ASN A 77 -1.09 3.49 -7.18
C ASN A 77 -1.26 4.42 -5.97
N VAL A 78 -0.17 4.70 -5.27
CA VAL A 78 -0.19 5.58 -4.11
C VAL A 78 0.79 6.73 -4.26
N GLN A 79 0.42 7.86 -3.66
CA GLN A 79 1.31 8.92 -3.28
C GLN A 79 1.54 8.81 -1.77
N MET A 80 2.80 8.66 -1.38
CA MET A 80 3.20 8.59 0.03
C MET A 80 4.00 9.83 0.41
N GLU A 81 3.73 10.28 1.63
CA GLU A 81 4.45 11.39 2.26
C GLU A 81 4.95 10.93 3.63
N ILE A 82 6.20 11.19 3.93
CA ILE A 82 6.79 10.96 5.25
C ILE A 82 7.28 12.29 5.79
N ARG A 83 6.76 12.72 6.94
CA ARG A 83 7.19 13.92 7.64
C ARG A 83 7.82 13.57 8.98
N ALA A 84 8.99 14.15 9.24
CA ALA A 84 9.58 14.11 10.56
C ALA A 84 8.68 14.83 11.57
N GLY A 85 8.42 14.19 12.70
CA GLY A 85 7.62 14.72 13.79
C GLY A 85 8.49 15.18 14.97
N THR A 86 8.05 14.80 16.19
CA THR A 86 8.77 15.14 17.41
C THR A 86 10.08 14.37 17.52
N GLY A 87 11.19 15.03 17.82
CA GLY A 87 12.51 14.40 17.99
C GLY A 87 13.65 15.14 17.30
N GLY A 88 13.38 16.29 16.68
CA GLY A 88 14.41 17.11 16.04
C GLY A 88 15.16 16.37 14.92
N ASP A 89 16.49 16.45 14.92
CA ASP A 89 17.33 15.82 13.89
C ASP A 89 17.17 14.29 13.86
N GLU A 90 16.96 13.65 15.00
CA GLU A 90 16.72 12.20 15.06
C GLU A 90 15.40 11.79 14.41
N ALA A 91 14.37 12.64 14.46
CA ALA A 91 13.13 12.39 13.74
C ALA A 91 13.35 12.46 12.23
N CYS A 92 14.24 13.33 11.74
CA CYS A 92 14.62 13.36 10.32
C CYS A 92 15.37 12.09 9.90
N LEU A 93 16.28 11.59 10.74
CA LEU A 93 16.97 10.33 10.49
C LEU A 93 15.99 9.17 10.48
N PHE A 94 15.03 9.14 11.41
CA PHE A 94 14.00 8.12 11.46
C PHE A 94 13.07 8.14 10.22
N ALA A 95 12.72 9.32 9.72
CA ALA A 95 11.98 9.44 8.46
C ALA A 95 12.79 8.86 7.29
N GLY A 96 14.12 9.04 7.28
CA GLY A 96 15.01 8.40 6.32
C GLY A 96 15.02 6.87 6.42
N ASP A 97 15.03 6.34 7.65
CA ASP A 97 14.97 4.89 7.88
C ASP A 97 13.64 4.31 7.40
N LEU A 98 12.50 4.99 7.65
CA LEU A 98 11.19 4.59 7.15
C LEU A 98 11.14 4.58 5.62
N PHE A 99 11.66 5.64 4.99
CA PHE A 99 11.74 5.68 3.53
C PHE A 99 12.54 4.51 2.97
N GLN A 100 13.71 4.21 3.56
CA GLN A 100 14.54 3.08 3.12
C GLN A 100 13.84 1.73 3.33
N MET A 101 13.08 1.58 4.43
CA MET A 101 12.25 0.40 4.70
C MET A 101 11.19 0.22 3.59
N TYR A 102 10.42 1.26 3.27
CA TYR A 102 9.42 1.19 2.21
C TYR A 102 10.05 0.95 0.84
N LYS A 103 11.19 1.58 0.56
CA LYS A 103 11.92 1.34 -0.69
C LYS A 103 12.30 -0.13 -0.86
N SER A 104 12.90 -0.73 0.17
CA SER A 104 13.28 -2.14 0.15
C SER A 104 12.05 -3.07 0.03
N TYR A 105 10.94 -2.71 0.68
CA TYR A 105 9.69 -3.44 0.56
C TYR A 105 9.12 -3.36 -0.87
N CYS A 106 9.10 -2.19 -1.48
CA CYS A 106 8.66 -2.00 -2.86
C CYS A 106 9.50 -2.83 -3.84
N GLU A 107 10.84 -2.82 -3.66
CA GLU A 107 11.75 -3.63 -4.46
C GLU A 107 11.43 -5.14 -4.33
N SER A 108 11.15 -5.62 -3.12
CA SER A 108 10.79 -7.03 -2.87
C SER A 108 9.47 -7.44 -3.54
N LYS A 109 8.55 -6.49 -3.75
CA LYS A 109 7.28 -6.70 -4.43
C LYS A 109 7.35 -6.45 -5.94
N GLY A 110 8.47 -5.98 -6.45
CA GLY A 110 8.62 -5.58 -7.85
C GLY A 110 7.85 -4.32 -8.21
N TRP A 111 7.54 -3.47 -7.22
CA TRP A 111 6.89 -2.18 -7.42
C TRP A 111 7.91 -1.10 -7.80
N GLN A 112 7.44 -0.13 -8.59
CA GLN A 112 8.26 1.03 -8.96
C GLN A 112 8.04 2.15 -7.97
N LEU A 113 9.14 2.67 -7.39
CA LEU A 113 9.12 3.82 -6.49
C LEU A 113 9.82 4.99 -7.18
N SER A 114 9.19 6.16 -7.20
CA SER A 114 9.73 7.40 -7.73
C SER A 114 9.56 8.54 -6.72
N VAL A 115 10.67 9.18 -6.36
CA VAL A 115 10.65 10.33 -5.46
C VAL A 115 10.14 11.55 -6.21
N THR A 116 9.19 12.27 -5.61
CA THR A 116 8.52 13.44 -6.21
C THR A 116 9.08 14.74 -5.63
N ASP A 117 9.25 14.81 -4.31
CA ASP A 117 9.82 15.97 -3.63
C ASP A 117 10.61 15.56 -2.39
N VAL A 118 11.59 16.37 -1.99
CA VAL A 118 12.50 16.08 -0.86
C VAL A 118 12.86 17.35 -0.13
N SER A 119 12.68 17.34 1.18
CA SER A 119 13.23 18.34 2.11
C SER A 119 14.18 17.65 3.08
N GLU A 120 15.47 17.91 2.94
CA GLU A 120 16.51 17.24 3.73
C GLU A 120 16.60 17.78 5.18
N GLY A 121 16.98 16.90 6.11
CA GLY A 121 17.33 17.27 7.48
C GLY A 121 18.74 17.87 7.58
N ALA A 122 18.99 18.67 8.61
CA ALA A 122 20.29 19.35 8.82
C ALA A 122 21.46 18.38 9.06
N VAL A 123 21.20 17.22 9.64
CA VAL A 123 22.20 16.18 10.01
C VAL A 123 22.04 14.93 9.13
N GLY A 124 21.24 15.01 8.08
CA GLY A 124 20.82 13.90 7.23
C GLY A 124 19.38 13.47 7.48
N GLY A 125 18.93 12.45 6.74
CA GLY A 125 17.51 12.06 6.72
C GLY A 125 16.64 13.13 6.07
N TYR A 126 15.33 13.05 6.33
CA TYR A 126 14.36 13.91 5.65
C TYR A 126 13.48 14.63 6.67
N LYS A 127 13.27 15.95 6.49
CA LYS A 127 12.18 16.67 7.14
C LYS A 127 10.85 16.25 6.52
N GLU A 128 10.85 16.10 5.21
CA GLU A 128 9.71 15.68 4.42
C GLU A 128 10.23 14.98 3.16
N ILE A 129 9.61 13.87 2.78
CA ILE A 129 9.87 13.19 1.53
C ILE A 129 8.57 12.67 0.95
N ASP A 130 8.33 13.02 -0.31
CA ASP A 130 7.18 12.62 -1.10
C ASP A 130 7.61 11.68 -2.21
N PHE A 131 6.90 10.59 -2.36
CA PHE A 131 7.20 9.60 -3.40
C PHE A 131 5.93 8.87 -3.86
N ALA A 132 5.92 8.54 -5.14
CA ALA A 132 4.89 7.71 -5.73
C ALA A 132 5.32 6.24 -5.77
N VAL A 133 4.39 5.33 -5.52
CA VAL A 133 4.60 3.89 -5.67
C VAL A 133 3.57 3.34 -6.66
N CYS A 134 4.08 2.70 -7.71
CA CYS A 134 3.28 2.14 -8.80
C CYS A 134 3.44 0.62 -8.86
N GLY A 135 2.33 -0.11 -8.96
CA GLY A 135 2.33 -1.56 -9.04
C GLY A 135 0.94 -2.17 -8.90
N ALA A 136 0.90 -3.47 -8.69
CA ALA A 136 -0.37 -4.17 -8.48
C ALA A 136 -0.80 -4.10 -7.02
N ASP A 137 -2.05 -3.68 -6.77
CA ASP A 137 -2.71 -3.64 -5.45
C ASP A 137 -1.88 -2.90 -4.37
N VAL A 138 -1.24 -1.79 -4.77
CA VAL A 138 -0.33 -1.01 -3.91
C VAL A 138 -1.10 -0.34 -2.80
N TYR A 139 -2.21 0.37 -3.12
CA TYR A 139 -3.01 1.08 -2.12
C TYR A 139 -3.61 0.11 -1.10
N GLY A 140 -4.18 -1.00 -1.56
CA GLY A 140 -4.76 -2.01 -0.68
C GLY A 140 -3.76 -2.58 0.34
N THR A 141 -2.48 -2.64 -0.03
CA THR A 141 -1.40 -3.10 0.86
C THR A 141 -0.92 -2.01 1.81
N LEU A 142 -0.73 -0.78 1.32
CA LEU A 142 -0.06 0.30 2.07
C LEU A 142 -1.02 1.21 2.83
N LYS A 143 -2.33 1.21 2.54
CA LYS A 143 -3.31 2.13 3.16
C LYS A 143 -3.32 2.11 4.69
N TYR A 144 -2.97 0.97 5.30
CA TYR A 144 -2.92 0.80 6.75
C TYR A 144 -1.65 1.34 7.41
N GLU A 145 -0.64 1.72 6.60
CA GLU A 145 0.59 2.36 7.08
C GLU A 145 0.39 3.84 7.41
N SER A 146 -0.73 4.43 6.97
CA SER A 146 -1.06 5.82 7.22
C SER A 146 -1.24 6.08 8.72
N GLY A 147 -0.41 6.98 9.27
CA GLY A 147 -0.47 7.31 10.70
C GLY A 147 0.85 7.80 11.28
N VAL A 148 0.94 7.78 12.59
CA VAL A 148 2.14 8.19 13.33
C VAL A 148 2.97 6.97 13.68
N HIS A 149 4.17 6.91 13.13
CA HIS A 149 5.19 5.92 13.44
C HIS A 149 6.09 6.44 14.56
N ARG A 150 6.44 5.58 15.49
CA ARG A 150 7.27 5.93 16.65
C ARG A 150 8.37 4.91 16.84
N VAL A 151 9.59 5.41 17.09
CA VAL A 151 10.74 4.59 17.44
C VAL A 151 11.27 4.96 18.82
N GLN A 152 11.64 3.97 19.60
CA GLN A 152 12.37 4.13 20.85
C GLN A 152 13.75 3.50 20.67
N ARG A 153 14.77 4.34 20.60
CA ARG A 153 16.16 3.93 20.48
C ARG A 153 17.08 4.96 21.12
N VAL A 154 18.33 4.58 21.30
CA VAL A 154 19.37 5.58 21.59
C VAL A 154 19.64 6.34 20.30
N PRO A 155 19.36 7.67 20.23
CA PRO A 155 19.58 8.44 19.02
C PRO A 155 21.03 8.47 18.61
N VAL A 156 21.31 8.52 17.32
CA VAL A 156 22.66 8.73 16.79
C VAL A 156 23.23 10.07 17.24
N THR A 157 22.35 11.04 17.51
CA THR A 157 22.67 12.40 17.98
C THR A 157 22.87 12.48 19.51
N GLU A 158 22.69 11.39 20.26
CA GLU A 158 22.77 11.35 21.73
C GLU A 158 24.15 10.87 22.19
N SER A 159 24.85 11.69 22.94
CA SER A 159 26.19 11.35 23.47
C SER A 159 26.18 10.57 24.78
N ASN A 160 25.07 10.64 25.55
CA ASN A 160 24.99 10.04 26.90
C ASN A 160 24.34 8.66 26.91
N GLY A 161 24.02 8.07 25.75
CA GLY A 161 23.44 6.74 25.65
C GLY A 161 22.00 6.64 26.17
N ARG A 162 21.27 7.74 26.28
CA ARG A 162 19.89 7.74 26.76
C ARG A 162 18.93 7.34 25.65
N MET A 163 18.03 6.43 25.98
CA MET A 163 16.93 6.05 25.09
C MET A 163 15.93 7.22 24.98
N GLN A 164 15.63 7.61 23.75
CA GLN A 164 14.67 8.65 23.44
C GLN A 164 13.61 8.16 22.47
N THR A 165 12.52 8.88 22.34
CA THR A 165 11.44 8.59 21.43
C THR A 165 11.42 9.61 20.32
N SER A 166 11.47 9.13 19.08
CA SER A 166 11.27 9.95 17.89
C SER A 166 10.02 9.49 17.13
N ALA A 167 9.36 10.42 16.48
CA ALA A 167 8.15 10.15 15.72
C ALA A 167 8.26 10.69 14.29
N ALA A 168 7.63 10.01 13.36
CA ALA A 168 7.40 10.48 12.00
C ALA A 168 5.96 10.16 11.59
N THR A 169 5.38 10.99 10.76
CA THR A 169 4.04 10.77 10.21
C THR A 169 4.17 10.24 8.79
N VAL A 170 3.41 9.21 8.49
CA VAL A 170 3.28 8.64 7.14
C VAL A 170 1.86 8.91 6.66
N ALA A 171 1.72 9.51 5.48
CA ALA A 171 0.45 9.63 4.78
C ALA A 171 0.48 8.76 3.53
N VAL A 172 -0.58 8.01 3.30
CA VAL A 172 -0.76 7.15 2.12
C VAL A 172 -2.05 7.56 1.44
N LEU A 173 -1.95 8.13 0.26
CA LEU A 173 -3.09 8.62 -0.51
C LEU A 173 -3.19 7.83 -1.83
N PRO A 174 -4.39 7.39 -2.24
CA PRO A 174 -4.55 6.78 -3.55
C PRO A 174 -4.28 7.81 -4.64
N GLU A 175 -3.66 7.38 -5.74
CA GLU A 175 -3.48 8.23 -6.90
C GLU A 175 -4.86 8.68 -7.41
N ALA A 176 -5.03 10.00 -7.54
CA ALA A 176 -6.27 10.56 -8.03
C ALA A 176 -6.46 10.18 -9.52
N ASP A 177 -7.69 9.81 -9.87
CA ASP A 177 -8.06 9.65 -11.26
C ASP A 177 -7.89 11.01 -11.98
N LYS A 178 -7.50 10.97 -13.25
CA LYS A 178 -7.43 12.19 -14.05
C LYS A 178 -8.84 12.78 -14.14
N PHE A 179 -9.09 13.81 -13.35
CA PHE A 179 -10.27 14.62 -13.52
C PHE A 179 -10.06 15.53 -14.72
N GLU A 180 -10.99 15.54 -15.65
CA GLU A 180 -11.12 16.65 -16.60
C GLU A 180 -11.60 17.87 -15.81
N VAL A 181 -10.66 18.62 -15.25
CA VAL A 181 -10.99 19.91 -14.64
C VAL A 181 -11.22 20.88 -15.78
N THR A 182 -12.47 21.19 -16.04
CA THR A 182 -12.83 22.26 -16.96
C THR A 182 -12.60 23.58 -16.24
N ILE A 183 -11.46 24.22 -16.50
CA ILE A 183 -11.16 25.54 -15.97
C ILE A 183 -12.03 26.54 -16.73
N ASN A 184 -12.85 27.25 -15.98
CA ASN A 184 -13.64 28.34 -16.54
C ASN A 184 -12.82 29.63 -16.49
N ASP A 185 -12.33 30.08 -17.64
CA ASP A 185 -11.51 31.29 -17.74
C ASP A 185 -12.16 32.53 -17.12
N GLY A 186 -13.50 32.59 -17.05
CA GLY A 186 -14.24 33.66 -16.40
C GLY A 186 -14.13 33.69 -14.87
N GLU A 187 -13.71 32.62 -14.25
CA GLU A 187 -13.50 32.52 -12.80
C GLU A 187 -12.05 32.79 -12.40
N ILE A 188 -11.13 32.82 -13.36
CA ILE A 188 -9.72 33.14 -13.14
C ILE A 188 -9.56 34.63 -12.93
N LYS A 189 -9.05 35.00 -11.76
CA LYS A 189 -8.68 36.38 -11.44
C LYS A 189 -7.18 36.55 -11.52
N TRP A 190 -6.75 37.52 -12.28
CA TRP A 190 -5.36 37.89 -12.44
C TRP A 190 -5.08 39.15 -11.60
N ASP A 191 -4.24 39.03 -10.59
CA ASP A 191 -3.77 40.15 -9.79
C ASP A 191 -2.32 40.41 -10.10
N THR A 192 -1.95 41.64 -10.42
CA THR A 192 -0.56 42.06 -10.50
C THR A 192 -0.14 42.70 -9.15
N PHE A 193 1.07 42.43 -8.74
CA PHE A 193 1.63 42.99 -7.50
C PHE A 193 3.13 43.24 -7.61
N ARG A 194 3.66 44.07 -6.71
CA ARG A 194 5.09 44.33 -6.65
C ARG A 194 5.79 43.13 -6.03
N SER A 195 6.81 42.63 -6.73
CA SER A 195 7.61 41.51 -6.21
C SER A 195 8.32 41.91 -4.94
N SER A 196 8.23 41.11 -3.86
CA SER A 196 8.96 41.29 -2.63
C SER A 196 10.33 40.61 -2.73
N GLY A 197 11.41 41.37 -2.49
CA GLY A 197 12.79 40.84 -2.51
C GLY A 197 13.82 41.96 -2.46
N ALA A 198 15.07 41.61 -2.19
CA ALA A 198 16.19 42.53 -2.28
C ALA A 198 16.42 42.90 -3.77
N GLY A 199 16.22 44.14 -4.13
CA GLY A 199 16.36 44.60 -5.50
C GLY A 199 16.31 46.14 -5.62
N GLY A 200 16.74 46.64 -6.76
CA GLY A 200 16.81 48.09 -7.08
C GLY A 200 15.43 48.71 -7.37
N GLN A 201 15.44 49.88 -7.98
CA GLN A 201 14.27 50.71 -8.25
C GLN A 201 13.15 50.01 -9.02
N ASN A 202 13.50 49.04 -9.84
CA ASN A 202 12.53 48.24 -10.66
C ASN A 202 11.64 47.36 -9.80
N VAL A 203 12.21 46.65 -8.79
CA VAL A 203 11.47 45.77 -7.88
C VAL A 203 10.48 46.52 -7.03
N ASN A 204 10.83 47.78 -6.64
CA ASN A 204 10.01 48.60 -5.78
C ASN A 204 8.95 49.43 -6.49
N LYS A 205 9.06 49.65 -7.80
CA LYS A 205 8.16 50.52 -8.57
C LYS A 205 7.28 49.81 -9.60
N VAL A 206 7.71 48.64 -10.09
CA VAL A 206 7.01 47.92 -11.15
C VAL A 206 6.26 46.72 -10.57
N GLU A 207 4.99 46.58 -10.91
CA GLU A 207 4.17 45.43 -10.54
C GLU A 207 4.45 44.26 -11.51
N SER A 208 5.59 43.59 -11.28
CA SER A 208 6.06 42.47 -12.13
C SER A 208 5.65 41.08 -11.63
N GLY A 209 5.10 41.00 -10.42
CA GLY A 209 4.57 39.75 -9.87
C GLY A 209 3.14 39.54 -10.40
N VAL A 210 2.83 38.32 -10.79
CA VAL A 210 1.48 37.91 -11.22
C VAL A 210 0.97 36.84 -10.28
N ARG A 211 -0.24 37.03 -9.76
CA ARG A 211 -0.95 36.06 -8.93
C ARG A 211 -2.22 35.62 -9.64
N LEU A 212 -2.38 34.34 -9.78
CA LEU A 212 -3.58 33.73 -10.31
C LEU A 212 -4.39 33.21 -9.13
N ARG A 213 -5.69 33.48 -9.13
CA ARG A 213 -6.68 32.93 -8.20
C ARG A 213 -7.80 32.30 -9.01
N TYR A 214 -8.16 31.10 -8.61
CA TYR A 214 -9.26 30.31 -9.17
C TYR A 214 -10.24 29.94 -8.04
#